data_7d3fcbbde9b59d91e9f6fab0947406ae
#
_entry.id   7d3fcbbde9b59d91e9f6fab0947406ae
#
_cell.length_a   1.000
_cell.length_b   1.000
_cell.length_c   1.000
_cell.angle_alpha   90.00
_cell.angle_beta   90.00
_cell.angle_gamma   90.00
#
_symmetry.space_group_name_H-M   'P 1'
#
loop_
_entity.id
_entity.type
_entity.pdbx_description
1 polymer ?
#
loop_
_entity_poly.entity_id
_entity_poly.type
_entity_poly.pdbx_seq_one_letter_code
_entity_poly.pdbx_strand_id
1 'polypeptide(L)'
;MAIYTGIGGSAKSVSKIYIGVGGTARQVHKGYIGVDGVAKKFYDGGNPISSFALGTEFGISDPSGNKTYWYKLIHKGVPGGGLYDSTANGAWLWRTDIAASTSISNNYIYGYEGWALDNWCVNYPGGNIKSSVANRLMTVHLPYVKQSDDSSANVSSGSNGLSRKCFLLSAVEMGIYTWQGIDGLMAQEGAKLDYFDYTTAATDKRKAGDEYWTRSKRTNNGNYMYAFYADGSFCNAGYREDSHGLRPCIVLPLNTLVRTVTFWGAEFNYID
;
A
#
# COMPACT_ATOMS: atom_id res chain seq x y z
N MET A 1 3.32 -0.52 28.40
CA MET A 1 2.62 0.03 29.59
C MET A 1 1.61 1.04 29.10
N ALA A 2 0.34 0.94 29.49
CA ALA A 2 -0.66 1.94 29.16
C ALA A 2 -0.63 3.06 30.20
N ILE A 3 -0.72 4.32 29.75
CA ILE A 3 -0.87 5.49 30.63
C ILE A 3 -2.35 5.76 30.80
N TYR A 4 -2.79 5.98 32.02
CA TYR A 4 -4.16 6.30 32.33
C TYR A 4 -4.24 7.67 32.99
N THR A 5 -5.29 8.43 32.69
CA THR A 5 -5.65 9.65 33.40
C THR A 5 -6.98 9.46 34.11
N GLY A 6 -7.12 9.98 35.32
CA GLY A 6 -8.38 9.96 36.03
C GLY A 6 -9.27 11.12 35.59
N ILE A 7 -10.42 10.82 35.01
CA ILE A 7 -11.44 11.82 34.63
C ILE A 7 -12.78 11.35 35.20
N GLY A 8 -13.38 12.14 36.12
CA GLY A 8 -14.66 11.80 36.72
C GLY A 8 -14.66 10.47 37.48
N GLY A 9 -13.59 10.15 38.20
CA GLY A 9 -13.45 8.91 39.00
C GLY A 9 -13.14 7.64 38.20
N SER A 10 -12.97 7.72 36.87
CA SER A 10 -12.65 6.59 36.01
C SER A 10 -11.26 6.73 35.40
N ALA A 11 -10.50 5.62 35.34
CA ALA A 11 -9.22 5.57 34.63
C ALA A 11 -9.47 5.47 33.13
N LYS A 12 -9.01 6.48 32.38
CA LYS A 12 -9.07 6.47 30.88
C LYS A 12 -7.67 6.33 30.32
N SER A 13 -7.49 5.48 29.31
CA SER A 13 -6.22 5.32 28.63
C SER A 13 -5.85 6.57 27.86
N VAL A 14 -4.58 6.97 27.92
CA VAL A 14 -4.03 8.10 27.18
C VAL A 14 -3.42 7.57 25.89
N SER A 15 -4.00 7.93 24.75
CA SER A 15 -3.50 7.52 23.42
C SER A 15 -2.47 8.51 22.85
N LYS A 16 -2.51 9.78 23.27
CA LYS A 16 -1.59 10.83 22.81
C LYS A 16 -1.28 11.81 23.93
N ILE A 17 0.00 12.20 24.02
CA ILE A 17 0.47 13.25 24.94
C ILE A 17 0.98 14.42 24.10
N TYR A 18 0.63 15.63 24.48
CA TYR A 18 1.11 16.87 23.87
C TYR A 18 1.81 17.74 24.90
N ILE A 19 2.86 18.43 24.47
CA ILE A 19 3.52 19.49 25.24
C ILE A 19 3.43 20.81 24.51
N GLY A 20 3.22 21.90 25.23
CA GLY A 20 3.27 23.25 24.69
C GLY A 20 4.73 23.70 24.54
N VAL A 21 5.15 24.05 23.33
CA VAL A 21 6.48 24.64 23.07
C VAL A 21 6.29 25.86 22.20
N GLY A 22 6.62 27.04 22.72
CA GLY A 22 6.49 28.29 21.99
C GLY A 22 5.06 28.59 21.53
N GLY A 23 4.05 28.30 22.37
CA GLY A 23 2.63 28.51 22.03
C GLY A 23 2.01 27.44 21.11
N THR A 24 2.78 26.44 20.68
CA THR A 24 2.31 25.36 19.81
C THR A 24 2.27 24.03 20.55
N ALA A 25 1.15 23.30 20.45
CA ALA A 25 1.03 21.94 20.98
C ALA A 25 1.81 20.96 20.11
N ARG A 26 2.83 20.32 20.68
CA ARG A 26 3.63 19.29 20.00
C ARG A 26 3.37 17.93 20.61
N GLN A 27 3.12 16.93 19.78
CA GLN A 27 2.91 15.56 20.23
C GLN A 27 4.21 14.97 20.77
N VAL A 28 4.12 14.34 21.96
CA VAL A 28 5.22 13.57 22.53
C VAL A 28 5.19 12.17 21.95
N HIS A 29 6.27 11.75 21.30
CA HIS A 29 6.39 10.40 20.73
C HIS A 29 6.96 9.39 21.75
N LYS A 30 7.84 9.83 22.65
CA LYS A 30 8.42 8.99 23.69
C LYS A 30 8.55 9.76 24.99
N GLY A 31 8.18 9.13 26.11
CA GLY A 31 8.38 9.67 27.46
C GLY A 31 9.25 8.74 28.29
N TYR A 32 10.19 9.32 29.05
CA TYR A 32 11.09 8.60 29.93
C TYR A 32 10.99 9.13 31.34
N ILE A 33 11.14 8.25 32.30
CA ILE A 33 11.25 8.58 33.72
C ILE A 33 12.59 8.05 34.27
N GLY A 34 13.28 8.83 35.07
CA GLY A 34 14.48 8.39 35.78
C GLY A 34 14.10 7.49 36.94
N VAL A 35 14.63 6.28 36.97
CA VAL A 35 14.49 5.35 38.10
C VAL A 35 15.89 4.79 38.36
N ASP A 36 16.39 5.02 39.58
CA ASP A 36 17.73 4.58 40.04
C ASP A 36 18.87 5.01 39.07
N GLY A 37 18.81 6.24 38.58
CA GLY A 37 19.79 6.79 37.64
C GLY A 37 19.67 6.28 36.19
N VAL A 38 18.69 5.44 35.89
CA VAL A 38 18.44 4.89 34.57
C VAL A 38 17.15 5.49 33.95
N ALA A 39 17.22 5.98 32.72
CA ALA A 39 16.03 6.44 31.98
C ALA A 39 15.17 5.24 31.58
N LYS A 40 14.01 5.09 32.19
CA LYS A 40 13.02 4.06 31.83
C LYS A 40 11.90 4.67 31.01
N LYS A 41 11.66 4.11 29.83
CA LYS A 41 10.58 4.55 28.93
C LYS A 41 9.21 4.24 29.55
N PHE A 42 8.38 5.26 29.77
CA PHE A 42 7.02 5.11 30.27
C PHE A 42 5.92 5.37 29.23
N TYR A 43 6.28 6.03 28.14
CA TYR A 43 5.37 6.32 27.04
C TYR A 43 6.05 6.09 25.70
N ASP A 44 5.40 5.33 24.81
CA ASP A 44 5.81 5.11 23.43
C ASP A 44 4.61 5.35 22.51
N GLY A 45 4.54 6.54 21.98
CA GLY A 45 3.52 6.93 21.00
C GLY A 45 3.85 6.47 19.58
N GLY A 46 4.95 5.73 19.40
CA GLY A 46 5.44 5.28 18.12
C GLY A 46 6.23 6.34 17.36
N ASN A 47 6.78 5.94 16.22
CA ASN A 47 7.43 6.81 15.25
C ASN A 47 6.50 7.02 14.05
N PRO A 48 6.52 8.19 13.38
CA PRO A 48 5.76 8.36 12.15
C PRO A 48 6.30 7.43 11.07
N ILE A 49 5.40 6.88 10.24
CA ILE A 49 5.77 5.93 9.19
C ILE A 49 6.78 6.53 8.20
N SER A 50 6.75 7.85 8.01
CA SER A 50 7.71 8.58 7.17
C SER A 50 9.17 8.45 7.63
N SER A 51 9.43 8.12 8.89
CA SER A 51 10.79 7.96 9.43
C SER A 51 11.44 6.62 9.10
N PHE A 52 10.67 5.65 8.60
CA PHE A 52 11.20 4.31 8.26
C PHE A 52 11.77 4.27 6.84
N ALA A 53 12.75 3.41 6.63
CA ALA A 53 13.33 3.18 5.31
C ALA A 53 12.35 2.44 4.38
N LEU A 54 12.50 2.63 3.06
CA LEU A 54 11.80 1.82 2.08
C LEU A 54 12.20 0.34 2.25
N GLY A 55 11.25 -0.55 2.05
CA GLY A 55 11.42 -1.98 2.30
C GLY A 55 11.08 -2.42 3.73
N THR A 56 10.92 -1.49 4.69
CA THR A 56 10.46 -1.84 6.05
C THR A 56 9.06 -2.44 5.99
N GLU A 57 8.87 -3.49 6.77
CA GLU A 57 7.59 -4.20 6.87
C GLU A 57 6.80 -3.78 8.10
N PHE A 58 5.48 -3.71 7.94
CA PHE A 58 4.52 -3.31 8.98
C PHE A 58 3.40 -4.32 9.06
N GLY A 59 3.13 -4.80 10.28
CA GLY A 59 1.98 -5.64 10.58
C GLY A 59 0.71 -4.81 10.75
N ILE A 60 -0.35 -5.21 10.07
CA ILE A 60 -1.70 -4.66 10.24
C ILE A 60 -2.63 -5.83 10.54
N SER A 61 -3.36 -5.72 11.65
CA SER A 61 -4.30 -6.77 12.05
C SER A 61 -5.57 -6.75 11.18
N ASP A 62 -6.18 -7.92 11.05
CA ASP A 62 -7.54 -8.07 10.52
C ASP A 62 -8.59 -7.43 11.47
N PRO A 63 -9.86 -7.30 11.06
CA PRO A 63 -10.90 -6.73 11.91
C PRO A 63 -11.10 -7.48 13.23
N SER A 64 -10.86 -8.78 13.28
CA SER A 64 -10.99 -9.60 14.49
C SER A 64 -9.77 -9.49 15.42
N GLY A 65 -8.63 -9.03 14.92
CA GLY A 65 -7.35 -9.00 15.62
C GLY A 65 -6.64 -10.35 15.72
N ASN A 66 -7.18 -11.39 15.06
CA ASN A 66 -6.64 -12.76 15.14
C ASN A 66 -5.52 -13.02 14.12
N LYS A 67 -5.49 -12.27 13.04
CA LYS A 67 -4.48 -12.37 11.99
C LYS A 67 -3.77 -11.04 11.80
N THR A 68 -2.47 -11.11 11.51
CA THR A 68 -1.66 -9.96 11.11
C THR A 68 -1.17 -10.17 9.69
N TYR A 69 -1.42 -9.21 8.85
CA TYR A 69 -0.93 -9.18 7.48
C TYR A 69 0.22 -8.19 7.37
N TRP A 70 1.25 -8.56 6.62
CA TRP A 70 2.47 -7.76 6.48
C TRP A 70 2.45 -6.95 5.20
N TYR A 71 2.82 -5.67 5.34
CA TYR A 71 2.89 -4.72 4.25
C TYR A 71 4.26 -4.07 4.22
N LYS A 72 4.82 -3.92 3.04
CA LYS A 72 6.12 -3.31 2.81
C LYS A 72 5.95 -1.85 2.39
N LEU A 73 6.72 -0.94 2.99
CA LEU A 73 6.78 0.47 2.57
C LEU A 73 7.54 0.57 1.25
N ILE A 74 6.84 0.95 0.20
CA ILE A 74 7.39 0.97 -1.16
C ILE A 74 7.58 2.38 -1.74
N HIS A 75 6.92 3.39 -1.15
CA HIS A 75 7.07 4.79 -1.56
C HIS A 75 6.60 5.74 -0.47
N LYS A 76 7.12 6.97 -0.47
CA LYS A 76 6.69 8.05 0.43
C LYS A 76 6.48 9.33 -0.36
N GLY A 77 5.30 9.93 -0.21
CA GLY A 77 4.95 11.16 -0.91
C GLY A 77 4.12 10.92 -2.16
N VAL A 78 4.10 11.89 -3.05
CA VAL A 78 3.45 11.80 -4.38
C VAL A 78 4.42 11.14 -5.35
N PRO A 79 4.07 10.03 -6.03
CA PRO A 79 4.93 9.46 -7.05
C PRO A 79 5.23 10.45 -8.18
N GLY A 80 6.41 10.34 -8.77
CA GLY A 80 6.88 11.25 -9.82
C GLY A 80 6.04 11.23 -11.10
N GLY A 81 6.52 11.94 -12.14
CA GLY A 81 5.94 11.90 -13.49
C GLY A 81 4.70 12.78 -13.71
N GLY A 82 4.20 13.51 -12.71
CA GLY A 82 3.08 14.45 -12.87
C GLY A 82 1.70 13.80 -13.14
N LEU A 83 1.60 12.48 -12.98
CA LEU A 83 0.37 11.71 -13.24
C LEU A 83 -0.52 11.59 -11.99
N TYR A 84 -0.01 11.92 -10.83
CA TYR A 84 -0.72 11.88 -9.54
C TYR A 84 -1.00 13.29 -9.05
N ASP A 85 -2.04 13.43 -8.26
CA ASP A 85 -2.33 14.66 -7.52
C ASP A 85 -1.93 14.52 -6.03
N SER A 86 -2.26 15.55 -5.24
CA SER A 86 -1.92 15.59 -3.82
C SER A 86 -2.59 14.49 -2.97
N THR A 87 -3.62 13.82 -3.47
CA THR A 87 -4.26 12.69 -2.77
C THR A 87 -3.32 11.51 -2.62
N ALA A 88 -2.29 11.41 -3.47
CA ALA A 88 -1.27 10.37 -3.44
C ALA A 88 -0.13 10.64 -2.43
N ASN A 89 -0.15 11.79 -1.70
CA ASN A 89 0.90 12.18 -0.78
C ASN A 89 0.84 11.39 0.53
N GLY A 90 1.27 10.15 0.50
CA GLY A 90 1.22 9.24 1.64
C GLY A 90 2.35 8.21 1.68
N ALA A 91 2.25 7.31 2.64
CA ALA A 91 3.07 6.11 2.74
C ALA A 91 2.37 4.97 2.00
N TRP A 92 2.96 4.51 0.93
CA TRP A 92 2.44 3.43 0.09
C TRP A 92 2.89 2.08 0.65
N LEU A 93 1.93 1.28 1.05
CA LEU A 93 2.13 0.01 1.71
C LEU A 93 1.59 -1.12 0.84
N TRP A 94 2.48 -2.00 0.40
CA TRP A 94 2.16 -3.12 -0.47
C TRP A 94 2.23 -4.44 0.28
N ARG A 95 1.19 -5.24 0.21
CA ARG A 95 1.13 -6.52 0.90
C ARG A 95 2.27 -7.45 0.45
N THR A 96 2.94 -8.11 1.41
CA THR A 96 4.14 -8.93 1.12
C THR A 96 3.81 -10.28 0.53
N ASP A 97 2.67 -10.86 0.92
CA ASP A 97 2.16 -12.16 0.46
C ASP A 97 0.95 -11.99 -0.47
N ILE A 98 0.58 -13.08 -1.11
CA ILE A 98 -0.64 -13.17 -1.91
C ILE A 98 -1.84 -13.27 -0.97
N ALA A 99 -2.79 -12.35 -1.12
CA ALA A 99 -3.97 -12.25 -0.27
C ALA A 99 -5.10 -13.20 -0.67
N ALA A 100 -5.23 -13.43 -1.96
CA ALA A 100 -6.19 -14.32 -2.61
C ALA A 100 -5.72 -14.58 -4.03
N SER A 101 -6.37 -15.50 -4.72
CA SER A 101 -6.16 -15.73 -6.16
C SER A 101 -7.49 -15.73 -6.87
N THR A 102 -7.56 -15.17 -8.06
CA THR A 102 -8.77 -15.13 -8.90
C THR A 102 -8.42 -14.95 -10.37
N SER A 103 -9.31 -15.40 -11.23
CA SER A 103 -9.34 -15.01 -12.62
C SER A 103 -10.02 -13.64 -12.76
N ILE A 104 -9.82 -12.97 -13.90
CA ILE A 104 -10.36 -11.63 -14.12
C ILE A 104 -11.77 -11.70 -14.68
N SER A 105 -11.98 -12.49 -15.72
CA SER A 105 -13.25 -12.58 -16.43
C SER A 105 -13.24 -13.72 -17.46
N ASN A 106 -14.43 -14.24 -17.77
CA ASN A 106 -14.65 -15.13 -18.92
C ASN A 106 -14.97 -14.33 -20.21
N ASN A 107 -15.06 -12.99 -20.13
CA ASN A 107 -15.35 -12.09 -21.23
C ASN A 107 -14.16 -11.13 -21.50
N TYR A 108 -14.20 -10.44 -22.61
CA TYR A 108 -13.20 -9.45 -23.00
C TYR A 108 -12.99 -8.40 -21.91
N ILE A 109 -11.73 -8.08 -21.60
CA ILE A 109 -11.34 -7.09 -20.59
C ILE A 109 -11.19 -5.73 -21.26
N TYR A 110 -11.93 -4.74 -20.79
CA TYR A 110 -11.85 -3.36 -21.30
C TYR A 110 -11.01 -2.42 -20.43
N GLY A 111 -10.68 -2.78 -19.21
CA GLY A 111 -9.88 -1.98 -18.29
C GLY A 111 -9.79 -2.61 -16.91
N TYR A 112 -9.25 -1.89 -15.94
CA TYR A 112 -9.18 -2.33 -14.53
C TYR A 112 -10.45 -1.97 -13.76
N GLU A 113 -10.97 -0.75 -13.99
CA GLU A 113 -12.10 -0.18 -13.26
C GLU A 113 -13.38 -1.03 -13.36
N GLY A 114 -13.92 -1.40 -12.20
CA GLY A 114 -15.19 -2.14 -12.10
C GLY A 114 -15.09 -3.64 -12.40
N TRP A 115 -13.93 -4.17 -12.77
CA TRP A 115 -13.72 -5.60 -13.00
C TRP A 115 -13.41 -6.37 -11.71
N ALA A 116 -13.28 -7.67 -11.79
CA ALA A 116 -13.14 -8.55 -10.63
C ALA A 116 -11.99 -8.15 -9.71
N LEU A 117 -10.82 -7.78 -10.26
CA LEU A 117 -9.65 -7.37 -9.49
C LEU A 117 -9.87 -6.07 -8.73
N ASP A 118 -10.48 -5.08 -9.39
CA ASP A 118 -10.81 -3.79 -8.78
C ASP A 118 -11.88 -3.95 -7.70
N ASN A 119 -12.96 -4.66 -8.00
CA ASN A 119 -14.05 -4.93 -7.06
C ASN A 119 -13.57 -5.69 -5.83
N TRP A 120 -12.63 -6.63 -6.00
CA TRP A 120 -12.00 -7.31 -4.89
C TRP A 120 -11.21 -6.33 -4.02
N CYS A 121 -10.40 -5.45 -4.63
CA CYS A 121 -9.64 -4.42 -3.91
C CYS A 121 -10.54 -3.44 -3.16
N VAL A 122 -11.66 -3.01 -3.76
CA VAL A 122 -12.64 -2.10 -3.11
C VAL A 122 -13.17 -2.72 -1.82
N ASN A 123 -13.44 -4.02 -1.81
CA ASN A 123 -14.00 -4.73 -0.66
C ASN A 123 -12.93 -5.20 0.35
N TYR A 124 -11.67 -5.27 -0.06
CA TYR A 124 -10.57 -5.81 0.73
C TYR A 124 -10.40 -5.18 2.12
N PRO A 125 -10.43 -3.84 2.29
CA PRO A 125 -10.21 -3.23 3.60
C PRO A 125 -11.22 -3.66 4.66
N GLY A 126 -12.49 -3.84 4.29
CA GLY A 126 -13.56 -4.19 5.23
C GLY A 126 -13.38 -5.56 5.87
N GLY A 127 -12.81 -6.53 5.15
CA GLY A 127 -12.61 -7.90 5.61
C GLY A 127 -11.20 -8.20 6.13
N ASN A 128 -10.21 -7.36 5.81
CA ASN A 128 -8.79 -7.69 6.03
C ASN A 128 -7.99 -6.65 6.81
N ILE A 129 -8.55 -5.49 7.07
CA ILE A 129 -7.86 -4.41 7.77
C ILE A 129 -8.70 -3.96 8.96
N LYS A 130 -8.08 -3.93 10.15
CA LYS A 130 -8.71 -3.42 11.37
C LYS A 130 -9.31 -2.04 11.14
N SER A 131 -10.51 -1.80 11.62
CA SER A 131 -11.28 -0.58 11.35
C SER A 131 -10.55 0.72 11.75
N SER A 132 -9.75 0.70 12.83
CA SER A 132 -8.89 1.82 13.23
C SER A 132 -7.89 2.23 12.15
N VAL A 133 -7.39 1.28 11.37
CA VAL A 133 -6.47 1.52 10.24
C VAL A 133 -7.26 1.79 8.95
N ALA A 134 -8.30 1.00 8.67
CA ALA A 134 -9.13 1.14 7.47
C ALA A 134 -9.75 2.54 7.34
N ASN A 135 -10.16 3.16 8.45
CA ASN A 135 -10.71 4.52 8.48
C ASN A 135 -9.67 5.62 8.19
N ARG A 136 -8.37 5.31 8.30
CA ARG A 136 -7.26 6.23 7.99
C ARG A 136 -6.71 6.05 6.59
N LEU A 137 -7.17 5.03 5.83
CA LEU A 137 -6.72 4.84 4.45
C LEU A 137 -7.07 6.07 3.62
N MET A 138 -6.07 6.58 2.94
CA MET A 138 -6.22 7.67 1.99
C MET A 138 -6.96 7.18 0.74
N THR A 139 -7.85 8.00 0.23
CA THR A 139 -8.38 7.81 -1.13
C THR A 139 -7.42 8.46 -2.09
N VAL A 140 -6.83 7.68 -2.97
CA VAL A 140 -5.82 8.11 -3.95
C VAL A 140 -6.44 8.14 -5.34
N HIS A 141 -6.14 9.17 -6.12
CA HIS A 141 -6.46 9.23 -7.54
C HIS A 141 -5.33 8.56 -8.33
N LEU A 142 -5.60 7.35 -8.83
CA LEU A 142 -4.65 6.53 -9.56
C LEU A 142 -4.71 6.85 -11.05
N PRO A 143 -3.56 7.04 -11.71
CA PRO A 143 -3.53 7.02 -13.17
C PRO A 143 -3.97 5.65 -13.69
N TYR A 144 -4.84 5.62 -14.67
CA TYR A 144 -5.32 4.36 -15.24
C TYR A 144 -5.80 4.52 -16.67
N VAL A 145 -5.76 3.42 -17.41
CA VAL A 145 -6.38 3.33 -18.72
C VAL A 145 -7.86 3.07 -18.51
N LYS A 146 -8.71 4.03 -18.91
CA LYS A 146 -10.16 3.84 -18.94
C LYS A 146 -10.49 2.73 -19.93
N GLN A 147 -11.69 2.19 -19.78
CA GLN A 147 -12.27 1.23 -20.69
C GLN A 147 -11.93 1.56 -22.15
N SER A 148 -11.23 0.67 -22.85
CA SER A 148 -10.91 0.80 -24.25
C SER A 148 -11.27 -0.49 -24.96
N ASP A 149 -12.08 -0.38 -25.99
CA ASP A 149 -11.94 -1.21 -27.17
C ASP A 149 -10.59 -0.88 -27.82
N ASP A 150 -9.96 -1.80 -28.48
CA ASP A 150 -8.56 -1.80 -28.93
C ASP A 150 -8.03 -0.56 -29.66
N SER A 151 -8.82 0.46 -29.95
CA SER A 151 -8.46 1.56 -30.82
C SER A 151 -8.40 2.95 -30.19
N SER A 152 -8.90 3.15 -28.97
CA SER A 152 -8.98 4.49 -28.36
C SER A 152 -8.90 4.46 -26.84
N ALA A 153 -7.76 4.00 -26.32
CA ALA A 153 -7.55 4.01 -24.86
C ALA A 153 -7.44 5.44 -24.35
N ASN A 154 -8.36 5.82 -23.49
CA ASN A 154 -8.33 7.08 -22.78
C ASN A 154 -7.62 6.87 -21.44
N VAL A 155 -6.52 7.56 -21.23
CA VAL A 155 -5.85 7.62 -19.93
C VAL A 155 -6.49 8.70 -19.09
N SER A 156 -6.72 8.40 -17.83
CA SER A 156 -7.16 9.36 -16.84
C SER A 156 -6.15 9.45 -15.71
N SER A 157 -5.81 10.66 -15.28
CA SER A 157 -4.77 10.91 -14.28
C SER A 157 -5.04 12.18 -13.48
N GLY A 158 -4.21 12.45 -12.48
CA GLY A 158 -4.39 13.58 -11.57
C GLY A 158 -5.76 13.53 -10.89
N SER A 159 -6.44 14.66 -10.78
CA SER A 159 -7.77 14.74 -10.15
C SER A 159 -8.87 13.93 -10.87
N ASN A 160 -8.62 13.52 -12.11
CA ASN A 160 -9.52 12.65 -12.89
C ASN A 160 -9.13 11.16 -12.79
N GLY A 161 -8.11 10.83 -12.01
CA GLY A 161 -7.68 9.46 -11.78
C GLY A 161 -8.74 8.60 -11.08
N LEU A 162 -8.52 7.30 -11.09
CA LEU A 162 -9.39 6.33 -10.42
C LEU A 162 -9.28 6.46 -8.90
N SER A 163 -10.35 6.88 -8.23
CA SER A 163 -10.40 7.06 -6.77
C SER A 163 -10.47 5.72 -6.04
N ARG A 164 -9.39 5.31 -5.34
CA ARG A 164 -9.34 4.05 -4.58
C ARG A 164 -8.59 4.20 -3.24
N LYS A 165 -9.04 3.45 -2.23
CA LYS A 165 -8.36 3.27 -0.93
C LYS A 165 -7.46 2.04 -0.91
N CYS A 166 -7.78 1.06 -1.74
CA CYS A 166 -7.03 -0.17 -1.91
C CYS A 166 -7.05 -0.54 -3.39
N PHE A 167 -5.93 -0.97 -3.93
CA PHE A 167 -5.75 -1.19 -5.37
C PHE A 167 -4.56 -2.13 -5.64
N LEU A 168 -4.48 -2.69 -6.84
CA LEU A 168 -3.27 -3.34 -7.33
C LEU A 168 -2.32 -2.30 -7.93
N LEU A 169 -1.02 -2.54 -7.82
CA LEU A 169 -0.03 -1.71 -8.49
C LEU A 169 -0.08 -1.93 -10.01
N SER A 170 0.26 -0.87 -10.78
CA SER A 170 0.50 -1.00 -12.21
C SER A 170 1.88 -1.62 -12.47
N ALA A 171 2.07 -2.16 -13.66
CA ALA A 171 3.37 -2.69 -14.07
C ALA A 171 4.46 -1.61 -14.05
N VAL A 172 4.13 -0.37 -14.44
CA VAL A 172 5.07 0.77 -14.40
C VAL A 172 5.45 1.16 -12.98
N GLU A 173 4.49 1.19 -12.06
CA GLU A 173 4.77 1.45 -10.64
C GLU A 173 5.78 0.46 -10.06
N MET A 174 5.77 -0.77 -10.55
CA MET A 174 6.71 -1.83 -10.17
C MET A 174 7.99 -1.87 -11.01
N GLY A 175 8.28 -0.83 -11.80
CA GLY A 175 9.54 -0.66 -12.52
C GLY A 175 9.61 -1.37 -13.88
N ILE A 176 8.48 -1.68 -14.51
CA ILE A 176 8.50 -2.18 -15.88
C ILE A 176 8.66 -1.00 -16.85
N TYR A 177 9.64 -1.12 -17.71
CA TYR A 177 9.97 -0.11 -18.70
C TYR A 177 9.27 -0.37 -20.03
N THR A 178 8.79 0.68 -20.68
CA THR A 178 7.88 0.62 -21.84
C THR A 178 8.57 0.49 -23.20
N TRP A 179 9.80 0.07 -23.26
CA TRP A 179 10.62 0.09 -24.46
C TRP A 179 10.44 -1.14 -25.30
N GLN A 180 9.97 -1.75 -25.86
CA GLN A 180 9.84 -2.97 -26.69
C GLN A 180 8.39 -3.39 -26.99
N GLY A 181 7.59 -2.46 -27.47
CA GLY A 181 6.23 -2.81 -27.86
C GLY A 181 5.31 -3.13 -26.68
N ILE A 182 5.80 -2.95 -25.47
CA ILE A 182 4.96 -2.82 -24.29
C ILE A 182 4.39 -1.40 -24.40
N ASP A 183 3.21 -1.37 -24.74
CA ASP A 183 2.24 -0.36 -24.99
C ASP A 183 2.52 1.02 -24.36
N GLY A 184 2.58 2.05 -25.17
CA GLY A 184 2.73 3.44 -24.74
C GLY A 184 1.67 3.93 -23.75
N LEU A 185 0.53 3.23 -23.66
CA LEU A 185 -0.52 3.51 -22.69
C LEU A 185 -0.16 3.01 -21.29
N MET A 186 0.52 1.88 -21.16
CA MET A 186 0.97 1.39 -19.86
C MET A 186 1.90 2.41 -19.18
N ALA A 187 2.71 3.15 -19.95
CA ALA A 187 3.57 4.22 -19.41
C ALA A 187 2.79 5.33 -18.71
N GLN A 188 1.51 5.48 -19.01
CA GLN A 188 0.64 6.51 -18.47
C GLN A 188 -0.17 6.01 -17.25
N GLU A 189 -0.02 4.75 -16.85
CA GLU A 189 -0.70 4.18 -15.69
C GLU A 189 0.06 4.39 -14.37
N GLY A 190 1.06 5.26 -14.36
CA GLY A 190 1.78 5.60 -13.15
C GLY A 190 3.24 5.96 -13.38
N ALA A 191 3.97 6.07 -12.30
CA ALA A 191 5.41 6.26 -12.28
C ALA A 191 6.05 5.21 -11.38
N LYS A 192 7.28 4.81 -11.69
CA LYS A 192 8.03 3.84 -10.88
C LYS A 192 8.12 4.34 -9.43
N LEU A 193 7.67 3.51 -8.50
CA LEU A 193 7.79 3.77 -7.07
C LEU A 193 9.24 3.52 -6.60
N ASP A 194 9.67 4.27 -5.60
CA ASP A 194 11.09 4.33 -5.20
C ASP A 194 11.70 3.01 -4.75
N TYR A 195 10.89 2.08 -4.26
CA TYR A 195 11.36 0.76 -3.84
C TYR A 195 11.81 -0.12 -5.00
N PHE A 196 11.25 0.05 -6.20
CA PHE A 196 11.50 -0.83 -7.33
C PHE A 196 12.61 -0.32 -8.24
N ASP A 197 13.28 -1.27 -8.90
CA ASP A 197 14.26 -0.99 -9.95
C ASP A 197 13.61 -1.14 -11.33
N TYR A 198 14.17 -0.47 -12.33
CA TYR A 198 13.76 -0.67 -13.72
C TYR A 198 14.34 -1.98 -14.26
N THR A 199 13.53 -3.03 -14.33
CA THR A 199 13.91 -4.32 -14.91
C THR A 199 12.69 -5.17 -15.22
N THR A 200 12.76 -6.00 -16.27
CA THR A 200 11.80 -7.06 -16.58
C THR A 200 12.23 -8.42 -15.99
N ALA A 201 13.50 -8.54 -15.57
CA ALA A 201 14.05 -9.76 -15.01
C ALA A 201 13.50 -10.07 -13.62
N ALA A 202 13.72 -11.28 -13.17
CA ALA A 202 13.44 -11.71 -11.79
C ALA A 202 14.12 -10.78 -10.76
N THR A 203 13.39 -10.46 -9.70
CA THR A 203 13.92 -9.64 -8.59
C THR A 203 13.21 -9.95 -7.28
N ASP A 204 13.97 -10.05 -6.20
CA ASP A 204 13.44 -10.27 -4.86
C ASP A 204 12.47 -9.16 -4.40
N LYS A 205 12.60 -7.95 -4.95
CA LYS A 205 11.70 -6.84 -4.64
C LYS A 205 10.25 -7.11 -5.07
N ARG A 206 10.04 -7.93 -6.10
CA ARG A 206 8.72 -8.29 -6.66
C ARG A 206 8.29 -9.73 -6.38
N LYS A 207 9.20 -10.57 -5.89
CA LYS A 207 8.95 -11.98 -5.59
C LYS A 207 7.77 -12.16 -4.63
N ALA A 208 6.92 -13.17 -4.89
CA ALA A 208 5.73 -13.43 -4.08
C ALA A 208 5.45 -14.92 -3.81
N GLY A 209 6.25 -15.82 -4.35
CA GLY A 209 6.06 -17.27 -4.21
C GLY A 209 5.01 -17.87 -5.15
N ASP A 210 4.18 -17.04 -5.81
CA ASP A 210 3.25 -17.41 -6.86
C ASP A 210 3.07 -16.24 -7.83
N GLU A 211 2.43 -16.48 -8.96
CA GLU A 211 2.10 -15.45 -9.96
C GLU A 211 1.02 -14.50 -9.43
N TYR A 212 1.08 -13.23 -9.82
CA TYR A 212 0.09 -12.24 -9.38
C TYR A 212 -0.19 -11.15 -10.40
N TRP A 213 -1.44 -10.67 -10.39
CA TRP A 213 -1.94 -9.63 -11.27
C TRP A 213 -1.38 -8.25 -10.96
N THR A 214 -1.26 -7.43 -12.01
CA THR A 214 -1.18 -5.96 -11.91
C THR A 214 -2.55 -5.36 -12.21
N ARG A 215 -2.68 -4.02 -12.11
CA ARG A 215 -3.86 -3.31 -12.65
C ARG A 215 -3.72 -2.95 -14.13
N SER A 216 -2.56 -3.21 -14.73
CA SER A 216 -2.28 -2.83 -16.12
C SER A 216 -2.83 -3.85 -17.10
N LYS A 217 -3.77 -3.40 -17.93
CA LYS A 217 -4.29 -4.18 -19.06
C LYS A 217 -3.25 -4.17 -20.18
N ARG A 218 -3.11 -5.30 -20.88
CA ARG A 218 -2.41 -5.32 -22.16
C ARG A 218 -3.31 -4.65 -23.21
N THR A 219 -2.87 -3.53 -23.81
CA THR A 219 -3.58 -2.92 -24.92
C THR A 219 -3.46 -3.80 -26.15
N ASN A 220 -4.34 -3.61 -27.10
CA ASN A 220 -4.48 -4.41 -28.32
C ASN A 220 -4.87 -5.89 -28.09
N ASN A 221 -5.14 -6.34 -26.88
CA ASN A 221 -5.67 -7.66 -26.63
C ASN A 221 -6.45 -7.77 -25.30
N GLY A 222 -7.77 -7.73 -25.38
CA GLY A 222 -8.66 -7.86 -24.22
C GLY A 222 -8.67 -9.24 -23.55
N ASN A 223 -7.84 -10.18 -24.00
CA ASN A 223 -7.69 -11.47 -23.34
C ASN A 223 -6.58 -11.47 -22.29
N TYR A 224 -5.75 -10.42 -22.20
CA TYR A 224 -4.56 -10.43 -21.36
C TYR A 224 -4.46 -9.20 -20.47
N MET A 225 -3.97 -9.43 -19.26
CA MET A 225 -3.42 -8.41 -18.37
C MET A 225 -1.95 -8.67 -18.08
N TYR A 226 -1.25 -7.64 -17.67
CA TYR A 226 0.12 -7.80 -17.19
C TYR A 226 0.13 -8.39 -15.80
N ALA A 227 1.05 -9.32 -15.57
CA ALA A 227 1.25 -10.03 -14.31
C ALA A 227 2.74 -10.11 -13.98
N PHE A 228 3.06 -10.70 -12.85
CA PHE A 228 4.41 -11.10 -12.48
C PHE A 228 4.43 -12.58 -12.18
N TYR A 229 5.50 -13.26 -12.59
CA TYR A 229 5.80 -14.64 -12.20
C TYR A 229 6.21 -14.72 -10.72
N ALA A 230 6.19 -15.91 -10.16
CA ALA A 230 6.54 -16.19 -8.76
C ALA A 230 7.93 -15.68 -8.37
N ASP A 231 8.88 -15.67 -9.31
CA ASP A 231 10.26 -15.18 -9.12
C ASP A 231 10.39 -13.64 -9.23
N GLY A 232 9.29 -12.93 -9.52
CA GLY A 232 9.26 -11.49 -9.70
C GLY A 232 9.66 -10.99 -11.08
N SER A 233 9.86 -11.88 -12.05
CA SER A 233 10.02 -11.49 -13.46
C SER A 233 8.67 -11.07 -14.07
N PHE A 234 8.74 -10.25 -15.10
CA PHE A 234 7.54 -9.70 -15.74
C PHE A 234 6.87 -10.69 -16.68
N CYS A 235 5.58 -10.92 -16.49
CA CYS A 235 4.69 -11.68 -17.38
C CYS A 235 3.86 -10.70 -18.24
N ASN A 236 4.14 -10.68 -19.53
CA ASN A 236 3.48 -9.76 -20.49
C ASN A 236 2.17 -10.31 -21.06
N ALA A 237 1.70 -11.47 -20.65
CA ALA A 237 0.55 -12.15 -21.21
C ALA A 237 -0.17 -13.06 -20.20
N GLY A 238 -0.53 -12.52 -19.01
CA GLY A 238 -1.43 -13.24 -18.10
C GLY A 238 -2.81 -13.36 -18.75
N TYR A 239 -3.25 -14.60 -19.03
CA TYR A 239 -4.55 -14.84 -19.68
C TYR A 239 -5.68 -14.61 -18.67
N ARG A 240 -6.73 -13.90 -19.08
CA ARG A 240 -7.82 -13.44 -18.20
C ARG A 240 -8.56 -14.54 -17.42
N GLU A 241 -8.55 -15.75 -17.94
CA GLU A 241 -9.19 -16.92 -17.31
C GLU A 241 -8.25 -17.64 -16.34
N ASP A 242 -6.95 -17.35 -16.38
CA ASP A 242 -6.00 -17.89 -15.43
C ASP A 242 -6.22 -17.30 -14.04
N SER A 243 -6.01 -18.10 -13.02
CA SER A 243 -6.11 -17.66 -11.64
C SER A 243 -4.73 -17.26 -11.12
N HIS A 244 -4.50 -15.95 -10.98
CA HIS A 244 -3.28 -15.41 -10.37
C HIS A 244 -3.57 -14.68 -9.07
N GLY A 245 -2.53 -14.51 -8.27
CA GLY A 245 -2.58 -13.88 -6.97
C GLY A 245 -2.94 -12.39 -6.98
N LEU A 246 -3.42 -11.90 -5.85
CA LEU A 246 -3.73 -10.50 -5.59
C LEU A 246 -2.85 -9.99 -4.46
N ARG A 247 -2.10 -8.92 -4.71
CA ARG A 247 -1.25 -8.22 -3.73
C ARG A 247 -1.69 -6.77 -3.61
N PRO A 248 -2.61 -6.46 -2.70
CA PRO A 248 -3.16 -5.11 -2.57
C PRO A 248 -2.12 -4.11 -2.06
N CYS A 249 -2.24 -2.88 -2.54
CA CYS A 249 -1.58 -1.69 -2.04
C CYS A 249 -2.59 -0.77 -1.38
N ILE A 250 -2.19 -0.16 -0.27
CA ILE A 250 -2.94 0.85 0.48
C ILE A 250 -2.04 2.05 0.74
N VAL A 251 -2.64 3.21 0.98
CA VAL A 251 -1.88 4.43 1.31
C VAL A 251 -2.36 5.00 2.63
N LEU A 252 -1.42 5.31 3.52
CA LEU A 252 -1.67 5.93 4.82
C LEU A 252 -0.99 7.30 4.91
N PRO A 253 -1.49 8.23 5.74
CA PRO A 253 -0.83 9.49 6.00
C PRO A 253 0.61 9.29 6.49
N LEU A 254 1.55 10.12 6.04
CA LEU A 254 2.98 10.06 6.40
C LEU A 254 3.25 10.20 7.90
N ASN A 255 2.33 10.81 8.64
CA ASN A 255 2.40 10.95 10.11
C ASN A 255 1.70 9.82 10.87
N THR A 256 1.28 8.75 10.18
CA THR A 256 0.73 7.55 10.83
C THR A 256 1.76 6.98 11.79
N LEU A 257 1.36 6.78 13.04
CA LEU A 257 2.26 6.27 14.07
C LEU A 257 2.40 4.76 13.97
N VAL A 258 3.64 4.32 14.11
CA VAL A 258 4.07 2.92 14.08
C VAL A 258 4.59 2.55 15.46
N ARG A 259 4.07 1.48 16.03
CA ARG A 259 4.55 0.90 17.29
C ARG A 259 5.56 -0.21 16.96
N THR A 260 6.78 -0.08 17.47
CA THR A 260 7.78 -1.14 17.36
C THR A 260 7.75 -2.00 18.63
N VAL A 261 7.69 -3.30 18.44
CA VAL A 261 7.71 -4.31 19.53
C VAL A 261 8.92 -5.21 19.32
N THR A 262 9.72 -5.38 20.36
CA THR A 262 10.84 -6.32 20.35
C THR A 262 10.37 -7.66 20.90
N PHE A 263 10.53 -8.71 20.12
CA PHE A 263 10.22 -10.08 20.52
C PHE A 263 11.41 -10.99 20.17
N TRP A 264 11.98 -11.65 21.15
CA TRP A 264 13.19 -12.49 21.04
C TRP A 264 14.37 -11.81 20.30
N GLY A 265 14.56 -10.50 20.59
CA GLY A 265 15.65 -9.72 19.99
C GLY A 265 15.37 -9.19 18.57
N ALA A 266 14.28 -9.58 17.94
CA ALA A 266 13.83 -9.03 16.66
C ALA A 266 12.81 -7.91 16.87
N GLU A 267 12.90 -6.86 16.05
CA GLU A 267 11.94 -5.74 16.05
C GLU A 267 10.85 -5.95 15.01
N PHE A 268 9.61 -5.77 15.43
CA PHE A 268 8.41 -5.84 14.60
C PHE A 268 7.65 -4.53 14.67
N ASN A 269 7.28 -4.00 13.54
CA ASN A 269 6.57 -2.73 13.42
C ASN A 269 5.09 -2.99 13.16
N TYR A 270 4.21 -2.34 13.93
CA TYR A 270 2.76 -2.50 13.83
C TYR A 270 2.07 -1.16 13.63
N ILE A 271 1.02 -1.16 12.83
CA ILE A 271 0.09 -0.06 12.64
C ILE A 271 -1.26 -0.52 13.21
N ASP A 272 -1.73 0.18 14.27
CA ASP A 272 -2.94 -0.17 15.03
C ASP A 272 -4.10 0.79 14.78
#